data_c6389988d9cabe0a8a26e9356d81999f
#
_entry.id   c6389988d9cabe0a8a26e9356d81999f
#
_cell.length_a   1.000
_cell.length_b   1.000
_cell.length_c   1.000
_cell.angle_alpha   90.00
_cell.angle_beta   90.00
_cell.angle_gamma   90.00
#
_symmetry.space_group_name_H-M   'P 1'
#
loop_
_entity.id
_entity.type
_entity.pdbx_description
1 polymer ?
#
loop_
_entity_poly.entity_id
_entity_poly.type
_entity_poly.pdbx_seq_one_letter_code
_entity_poly.pdbx_strand_id
1 'polypeptide(L)'
;NGTIFHRVVRTPLPFVVQGGDPTTADPKTPVGSYGTGNFIDPSTGEARFIPLEFKLKSTKKFQYGQEVTSPGLSGQPVLTHERGAVAMARSADPNSASSQFYIALEALPELDGHYAVFGKVIQGMDVVDRIQQGDKLIRASLHKTGP
;
A
#
# COMPACT_ATOMS: atom_id res chain seq x y z
N ASN A 1 -3.64 -5.75 13.25
CA ASN A 1 -5.03 -6.06 13.63
C ASN A 1 -5.63 -4.87 14.37
N GLY A 2 -6.94 -4.61 14.17
CA GLY A 2 -7.64 -3.53 14.86
C GLY A 2 -7.52 -2.14 14.22
N THR A 3 -6.65 -1.96 13.23
CA THR A 3 -6.57 -0.72 12.46
C THR A 3 -7.80 -0.53 11.59
N ILE A 4 -8.03 0.69 11.10
CA ILE A 4 -9.16 0.99 10.22
C ILE A 4 -8.69 1.31 8.79
N PHE A 5 -9.60 1.20 7.85
CA PHE A 5 -9.45 1.78 6.52
C PHE A 5 -9.75 3.27 6.62
N HIS A 6 -8.71 4.07 6.83
CA HIS A 6 -8.82 5.49 7.15
C HIS A 6 -9.02 6.39 5.92
N ARG A 7 -8.82 5.85 4.71
CA ARG A 7 -9.04 6.58 3.46
C ARG A 7 -9.66 5.67 2.41
N VAL A 8 -10.86 6.02 1.95
CA VAL A 8 -11.58 5.33 0.89
C VAL A 8 -12.00 6.35 -0.16
N VAL A 9 -11.49 6.21 -1.39
CA VAL A 9 -11.77 7.13 -2.49
C VAL A 9 -12.52 6.41 -3.59
N ARG A 10 -13.78 6.84 -3.83
CA ARG A 10 -14.68 6.25 -4.85
C ARG A 10 -15.25 7.27 -5.82
N THR A 11 -15.15 8.55 -5.49
CA THR A 11 -15.65 9.66 -6.29
C THR A 11 -14.52 10.65 -6.58
N PRO A 12 -14.45 11.26 -7.80
CA PRO A 12 -15.38 11.08 -8.93
C PRO A 12 -15.27 9.72 -9.63
N LEU A 13 -14.16 9.00 -9.44
CA LEU A 13 -13.92 7.64 -9.94
C LEU A 13 -13.43 6.73 -8.80
N PRO A 14 -13.71 5.41 -8.86
CA PRO A 14 -13.12 4.46 -7.94
C PRO A 14 -11.59 4.54 -8.00
N PHE A 15 -10.95 4.67 -6.86
CA PHE A 15 -9.49 4.81 -6.78
C PHE A 15 -8.89 3.76 -5.84
N VAL A 16 -8.91 4.00 -4.53
CA VAL A 16 -8.27 3.10 -3.56
C VAL A 16 -9.06 2.98 -2.26
N VAL A 17 -8.79 1.86 -1.57
CA VAL A 17 -9.09 1.62 -0.15
C VAL A 17 -7.75 1.51 0.58
N GLN A 18 -7.45 2.44 1.48
CA GLN A 18 -6.17 2.53 2.18
C GLN A 18 -6.35 2.30 3.69
N GLY A 19 -5.45 1.49 4.25
CA GLY A 19 -5.39 1.16 5.67
C GLY A 19 -3.96 0.92 6.13
N GLY A 20 -3.81 0.26 7.30
CA GLY A 20 -2.50 -0.13 7.82
C GLY A 20 -1.78 0.93 8.64
N ASP A 21 -2.44 2.04 8.99
CA ASP A 21 -1.92 2.99 9.98
C ASP A 21 -2.11 2.44 11.40
N PRO A 22 -1.01 2.12 12.13
CA PRO A 22 -1.10 1.49 13.46
C PRO A 22 -1.78 2.37 14.49
N THR A 23 -1.69 3.70 14.35
CA THR A 23 -2.26 4.65 15.31
C THR A 23 -3.78 4.60 15.34
N THR A 24 -4.40 4.17 14.23
CA THR A 24 -5.85 4.04 14.12
C THR A 24 -6.45 2.90 14.95
N ALA A 25 -5.60 2.04 15.53
CA ALA A 25 -6.04 0.99 16.45
C ALA A 25 -6.40 1.54 17.84
N ASP A 26 -5.85 2.71 18.22
CA ASP A 26 -6.19 3.39 19.45
C ASP A 26 -7.38 4.34 19.21
N PRO A 27 -8.54 4.10 19.87
CA PRO A 27 -9.72 4.95 19.71
C PRO A 27 -9.54 6.39 20.20
N LYS A 28 -8.45 6.68 20.93
CA LYS A 28 -8.11 8.03 21.39
C LYS A 28 -7.36 8.84 20.32
N THR A 29 -6.86 8.18 19.26
CA THR A 29 -6.14 8.88 18.19
C THR A 29 -7.09 9.84 17.45
N PRO A 30 -6.75 11.13 17.37
CA PRO A 30 -7.57 12.09 16.63
C PRO A 30 -7.72 11.70 15.15
N VAL A 31 -8.92 11.77 14.60
CA VAL A 31 -9.19 11.45 13.18
C VAL A 31 -8.31 12.24 12.22
N GLY A 32 -8.00 13.50 12.55
CA GLY A 32 -7.15 14.37 11.73
C GLY A 32 -5.68 13.92 11.64
N SER A 33 -5.24 12.97 12.47
CA SER A 33 -3.89 12.38 12.40
C SER A 33 -3.84 11.03 11.68
N TYR A 34 -4.99 10.50 11.23
CA TYR A 34 -5.00 9.24 10.51
C TYR A 34 -4.22 9.34 9.20
N GLY A 35 -3.47 8.31 8.88
CA GLY A 35 -2.59 8.27 7.72
C GLY A 35 -1.17 8.80 7.98
N THR A 36 -0.85 9.23 9.21
CA THR A 36 0.49 9.69 9.57
C THR A 36 1.32 8.66 10.33
N GLY A 37 0.70 7.58 10.80
CA GLY A 37 1.37 6.54 11.60
C GLY A 37 2.26 5.63 10.77
N ASN A 38 3.35 5.17 11.42
CA ASN A 38 4.34 4.26 10.86
C ASN A 38 4.50 3.03 11.76
N PHE A 39 5.05 1.95 11.21
CA PHE A 39 5.50 0.82 12.03
C PHE A 39 6.70 1.25 12.87
N ILE A 40 6.57 1.10 14.17
CA ILE A 40 7.67 1.34 15.12
C ILE A 40 8.34 0.00 15.39
N ASP A 41 9.64 -0.08 15.08
CA ASP A 41 10.44 -1.28 15.36
C ASP A 41 10.59 -1.46 16.87
N PRO A 42 10.09 -2.57 17.44
CA PRO A 42 10.15 -2.77 18.90
C PRO A 42 11.57 -2.92 19.44
N SER A 43 12.55 -3.22 18.59
CA SER A 43 13.96 -3.36 19.02
C SER A 43 14.69 -2.01 19.12
N THR A 44 14.30 -1.02 18.32
CA THR A 44 14.93 0.30 18.27
C THR A 44 14.06 1.42 18.83
N GLY A 45 12.74 1.22 18.85
CA GLY A 45 11.78 2.27 19.18
C GLY A 45 11.58 3.33 18.09
N GLU A 46 12.17 3.13 16.91
CA GLU A 46 12.13 4.06 15.79
C GLU A 46 11.18 3.61 14.69
N ALA A 47 10.71 4.56 13.89
CA ALA A 47 9.93 4.25 12.70
C ALA A 47 10.79 3.51 11.66
N ARG A 48 10.30 2.37 11.17
CA ARG A 48 10.95 1.61 10.11
C ARG A 48 10.35 1.97 8.77
N PHE A 49 11.22 2.35 7.83
CA PHE A 49 10.85 2.66 6.46
C PHE A 49 11.38 1.59 5.49
N ILE A 50 10.68 1.46 4.35
CA ILE A 50 11.02 0.55 3.26
C ILE A 50 11.15 1.37 1.98
N PRO A 51 12.22 1.16 1.17
CA PRO A 51 12.35 1.85 -0.09
C PRO A 51 11.29 1.41 -1.09
N LEU A 52 10.96 2.30 -2.03
CA LEU A 52 10.22 1.90 -3.23
C LEU A 52 10.93 0.73 -3.91
N GLU A 53 10.19 -0.31 -4.22
CA GLU A 53 10.72 -1.49 -4.92
C GLU A 53 9.81 -1.86 -6.08
N PHE A 54 10.38 -2.06 -7.26
CA PHE A 54 9.72 -2.70 -8.39
C PHE A 54 10.73 -3.40 -9.29
N LYS A 55 10.25 -4.35 -10.09
CA LYS A 55 11.03 -5.07 -11.08
C LYS A 55 10.64 -4.64 -12.47
N LEU A 56 11.60 -4.26 -13.32
CA LEU A 56 11.35 -3.88 -14.70
C LEU A 56 11.15 -5.11 -15.59
N LYS A 57 10.15 -5.05 -16.49
CA LYS A 57 9.89 -6.11 -17.48
C LYS A 57 11.06 -6.31 -18.46
N SER A 58 11.68 -5.21 -18.90
CA SER A 58 12.74 -5.21 -19.91
C SER A 58 14.03 -5.86 -19.42
N THR A 59 14.50 -5.46 -18.24
CA THR A 59 15.81 -5.91 -17.71
C THR A 59 15.72 -7.06 -16.73
N LYS A 60 14.51 -7.35 -16.21
CA LYS A 60 14.27 -8.28 -15.10
C LYS A 60 15.02 -7.92 -13.81
N LYS A 61 15.56 -6.70 -13.71
CA LYS A 61 16.26 -6.21 -12.52
C LYS A 61 15.31 -5.50 -11.58
N PHE A 62 15.57 -5.63 -10.28
CA PHE A 62 14.91 -4.84 -9.25
C PHE A 62 15.48 -3.42 -9.23
N GLN A 63 14.59 -2.46 -8.96
CA GLN A 63 14.91 -1.06 -8.73
C GLN A 63 14.49 -0.71 -7.31
N TYR A 64 15.30 0.08 -6.63
CA TYR A 64 15.06 0.48 -5.25
C TYR A 64 15.21 1.99 -5.09
N GLY A 65 14.30 2.60 -4.33
CA GLY A 65 14.41 4.00 -3.89
C GLY A 65 14.30 5.06 -4.98
N GLN A 66 13.96 4.67 -6.20
CA GLN A 66 13.84 5.57 -7.36
C GLN A 66 12.55 5.26 -8.11
N GLU A 67 11.84 6.28 -8.55
CA GLU A 67 10.66 6.12 -9.39
C GLU A 67 11.02 5.78 -10.83
N VAL A 68 10.09 5.17 -11.57
CA VAL A 68 10.31 4.79 -12.97
C VAL A 68 10.62 5.98 -13.89
N THR A 69 10.22 7.18 -13.48
CA THR A 69 10.50 8.46 -14.17
C THR A 69 11.86 9.04 -13.84
N SER A 70 12.64 8.43 -12.94
CA SER A 70 13.97 8.92 -12.57
C SER A 70 14.94 8.83 -13.75
N PRO A 71 15.91 9.76 -13.87
CA PRO A 71 16.90 9.74 -14.94
C PRO A 71 17.62 8.39 -15.05
N GLY A 72 17.69 7.84 -16.26
CA GLY A 72 18.31 6.55 -16.52
C GLY A 72 17.42 5.33 -16.26
N LEU A 73 16.23 5.50 -15.74
CA LEU A 73 15.21 4.45 -15.64
C LEU A 73 14.17 4.64 -16.74
N SER A 74 13.77 3.53 -17.35
CA SER A 74 12.64 3.49 -18.29
C SER A 74 12.10 2.08 -18.41
N GLY A 75 10.81 1.98 -18.67
CA GLY A 75 10.15 0.70 -18.89
C GLY A 75 8.97 0.46 -17.96
N GLN A 76 8.31 -0.66 -18.13
CA GLN A 76 7.14 -1.04 -17.32
C GLN A 76 7.56 -1.95 -16.17
N PRO A 77 6.99 -1.75 -14.97
CA PRO A 77 7.08 -2.71 -13.88
C PRO A 77 6.45 -4.06 -14.25
N VAL A 78 6.96 -5.13 -13.66
CA VAL A 78 6.37 -6.48 -13.81
C VAL A 78 5.00 -6.55 -13.14
N LEU A 79 4.90 -5.97 -11.93
CA LEU A 79 3.64 -5.83 -11.20
C LEU A 79 3.07 -4.44 -11.44
N THR A 80 1.84 -4.38 -11.85
CA THR A 80 1.11 -3.16 -12.22
C THR A 80 -0.12 -2.98 -11.34
N HIS A 81 -0.64 -1.77 -11.31
CA HIS A 81 -1.84 -1.42 -10.55
C HIS A 81 -3.11 -1.83 -11.32
N GLU A 82 -3.30 -3.13 -11.50
CA GLU A 82 -4.58 -3.66 -11.93
C GLU A 82 -5.62 -3.55 -10.80
N ARG A 83 -6.91 -3.66 -11.13
CA ARG A 83 -7.95 -3.79 -10.12
C ARG A 83 -7.62 -4.92 -9.13
N GLY A 84 -7.67 -4.63 -7.84
CA GLY A 84 -7.30 -5.55 -6.77
C GLY A 84 -5.80 -5.61 -6.46
N ALA A 85 -4.94 -4.84 -7.14
CA ALA A 85 -3.54 -4.72 -6.75
C ALA A 85 -3.41 -4.18 -5.33
N VAL A 86 -2.48 -4.75 -4.56
CA VAL A 86 -2.15 -4.30 -3.20
C VAL A 86 -0.76 -3.67 -3.25
N ALA A 87 -0.67 -2.41 -2.87
CA ALA A 87 0.57 -1.64 -2.94
C ALA A 87 0.86 -0.89 -1.64
N MET A 88 2.14 -0.57 -1.42
CA MET A 88 2.56 0.23 -0.27
C MET A 88 2.18 1.70 -0.46
N ALA A 89 1.51 2.27 0.54
CA ALA A 89 1.34 3.70 0.62
C ALA A 89 2.63 4.35 1.15
N ARG A 90 2.90 5.59 0.71
CA ARG A 90 4.08 6.38 1.09
C ARG A 90 3.81 7.88 1.01
N SER A 91 4.68 8.67 1.57
CA SER A 91 4.71 10.12 1.36
C SER A 91 5.40 10.49 0.03
N ALA A 92 5.79 11.73 -0.15
CA ALA A 92 6.49 12.18 -1.37
C ALA A 92 7.85 11.50 -1.56
N ASP A 93 8.57 11.18 -0.48
CA ASP A 93 9.84 10.46 -0.55
C ASP A 93 9.61 9.00 -0.96
N PRO A 94 10.24 8.49 -2.03
CA PRO A 94 10.13 7.09 -2.45
C PRO A 94 10.64 6.08 -1.41
N ASN A 95 11.40 6.52 -0.39
CA ASN A 95 11.90 5.68 0.69
C ASN A 95 11.07 5.77 1.98
N SER A 96 9.85 6.30 1.93
CA SER A 96 9.01 6.58 3.10
C SER A 96 7.87 5.60 3.35
N ALA A 97 7.76 4.52 2.58
CA ALA A 97 6.78 3.47 2.87
C ALA A 97 7.08 2.81 4.22
N SER A 98 6.04 2.42 4.98
CA SER A 98 6.20 1.77 6.28
C SER A 98 5.17 0.64 6.46
N SER A 99 4.05 0.91 7.10
CA SER A 99 3.01 -0.11 7.37
C SER A 99 1.73 0.10 6.57
N GLN A 100 1.55 1.27 5.98
CA GLN A 100 0.32 1.59 5.26
C GLN A 100 0.33 0.98 3.86
N PHE A 101 -0.83 0.50 3.46
CA PHE A 101 -1.07 -0.10 2.15
C PHE A 101 -2.40 0.36 1.58
N TYR A 102 -2.58 0.17 0.29
CA TYR A 102 -3.87 0.35 -0.35
C TYR A 102 -4.20 -0.78 -1.32
N ILE A 103 -5.49 -0.95 -1.58
CA ILE A 103 -6.04 -1.86 -2.58
C ILE A 103 -6.61 -1.00 -3.69
N ALA A 104 -6.19 -1.22 -4.93
CA ALA A 104 -6.70 -0.52 -6.10
C ALA A 104 -8.12 -1.00 -6.44
N LEU A 105 -9.06 -0.08 -6.56
CA LEU A 105 -10.46 -0.38 -6.92
C LEU A 105 -10.66 -0.50 -8.42
N GLU A 106 -9.79 0.12 -9.21
CA GLU A 106 -9.71 0.03 -10.67
C GLU A 106 -8.25 -0.06 -11.12
N ALA A 107 -8.00 -0.17 -12.42
CA ALA A 107 -6.66 -0.09 -12.96
C ALA A 107 -6.14 1.36 -12.86
N LEU A 108 -4.94 1.52 -12.31
CA LEU A 108 -4.30 2.82 -12.03
C LEU A 108 -2.90 2.86 -12.65
N PRO A 109 -2.78 2.83 -13.99
CA PRO A 109 -1.47 2.74 -14.66
C PRO A 109 -0.57 3.94 -14.38
N GLU A 110 -1.12 5.08 -13.99
CA GLU A 110 -0.38 6.27 -13.57
C GLU A 110 0.44 6.08 -12.29
N LEU A 111 0.13 5.04 -11.50
CA LEU A 111 0.86 4.70 -10.29
C LEU A 111 1.97 3.66 -10.52
N ASP A 112 2.06 3.09 -11.73
CA ASP A 112 3.02 2.05 -12.06
C ASP A 112 4.46 2.58 -11.98
N GLY A 113 5.29 1.91 -11.15
CA GLY A 113 6.66 2.34 -10.91
C GLY A 113 6.84 3.56 -9.98
N HIS A 114 5.73 4.11 -9.47
CA HIS A 114 5.71 5.14 -8.44
C HIS A 114 5.37 4.58 -7.05
N TYR A 115 4.69 3.43 -6.99
CA TYR A 115 4.38 2.72 -5.76
C TYR A 115 4.70 1.23 -5.91
N ALA A 116 5.11 0.60 -4.82
CA ALA A 116 5.49 -0.80 -4.78
C ALA A 116 4.25 -1.70 -4.70
N VAL A 117 3.87 -2.32 -5.80
CA VAL A 117 2.85 -3.40 -5.81
C VAL A 117 3.50 -4.67 -5.28
N PHE A 118 2.96 -5.24 -4.21
CA PHE A 118 3.48 -6.44 -3.56
C PHE A 118 2.51 -7.61 -3.51
N GLY A 119 1.26 -7.39 -3.91
CA GLY A 119 0.23 -8.43 -3.87
C GLY A 119 -0.97 -8.12 -4.74
N LYS A 120 -1.92 -9.05 -4.75
CA LYS A 120 -3.21 -8.92 -5.45
C LYS A 120 -4.29 -9.63 -4.65
N VAL A 121 -5.46 -9.04 -4.60
CA VAL A 121 -6.68 -9.68 -4.06
C VAL A 121 -7.05 -10.84 -5.00
N ILE A 122 -7.03 -12.06 -4.48
CA ILE A 122 -7.38 -13.28 -5.24
C ILE A 122 -8.81 -13.76 -4.96
N GLN A 123 -9.40 -13.31 -3.85
CA GLN A 123 -10.77 -13.62 -3.46
C GLN A 123 -11.35 -12.49 -2.61
N GLY A 124 -12.65 -12.22 -2.71
CA GLY A 124 -13.35 -11.23 -1.88
C GLY A 124 -13.22 -9.78 -2.39
N MET A 125 -12.98 -9.56 -3.68
CA MET A 125 -12.97 -8.21 -4.25
C MET A 125 -14.33 -7.51 -4.11
N ASP A 126 -15.43 -8.26 -4.11
CA ASP A 126 -16.76 -7.77 -3.81
C ASP A 126 -16.91 -7.26 -2.35
N VAL A 127 -16.13 -7.81 -1.42
CA VAL A 127 -16.04 -7.30 -0.05
C VAL A 127 -15.24 -5.99 -0.03
N VAL A 128 -14.11 -5.93 -0.74
CA VAL A 128 -13.31 -4.70 -0.86
C VAL A 128 -14.14 -3.55 -1.42
N ASP A 129 -14.99 -3.83 -2.40
CA ASP A 129 -15.90 -2.82 -2.99
C ASP A 129 -16.88 -2.23 -1.99
N ARG A 130 -17.20 -2.94 -0.91
CA ARG A 130 -18.13 -2.50 0.12
C ARG A 130 -17.47 -1.85 1.33
N ILE A 131 -16.13 -1.92 1.44
CA ILE A 131 -15.41 -1.28 2.54
C ILE A 131 -15.69 0.23 2.53
N GLN A 132 -16.05 0.75 3.69
CA GLN A 132 -16.26 2.17 3.91
C GLN A 132 -15.15 2.75 4.77
N GLN A 133 -14.95 4.05 4.66
CA GLN A 133 -14.01 4.75 5.53
C GLN A 133 -14.45 4.61 6.99
N GLY A 134 -13.52 4.15 7.83
CA GLY A 134 -13.79 3.83 9.23
C GLY A 134 -14.02 2.35 9.50
N ASP A 135 -14.21 1.51 8.49
CA ASP A 135 -14.31 0.06 8.67
C ASP A 135 -13.01 -0.50 9.27
N LYS A 136 -13.16 -1.50 10.14
CA LYS A 136 -12.04 -2.05 10.91
C LYS A 136 -11.48 -3.32 10.28
N LEU A 137 -10.15 -3.37 10.14
CA LEU A 137 -9.40 -4.58 9.85
C LEU A 137 -9.30 -5.43 11.13
N ILE A 138 -10.23 -6.35 11.31
CA ILE A 138 -10.34 -7.15 12.54
C ILE A 138 -9.12 -8.06 12.68
N ARG A 139 -8.76 -8.75 11.60
CA ARG A 139 -7.65 -9.73 11.63
C ARG A 139 -7.00 -9.86 10.26
N ALA A 140 -5.67 -9.84 10.26
CA ALA A 140 -4.84 -10.28 9.15
C ALA A 140 -3.93 -11.43 9.64
N SER A 141 -3.79 -12.48 8.83
CA SER A 141 -2.92 -13.61 9.12
C SER A 141 -2.19 -14.06 7.86
N LEU A 142 -0.95 -14.52 8.04
CA LEU A 142 -0.17 -15.12 6.96
C LEU A 142 -0.47 -16.62 6.90
N HIS A 143 -0.87 -17.09 5.73
CA HIS A 143 -0.92 -18.50 5.44
C HIS A 143 0.28 -18.86 4.58
N LYS A 144 1.20 -19.68 5.11
CA LYS A 144 2.23 -20.30 4.29
C LYS A 144 1.53 -21.40 3.47
N THR A 145 1.40 -21.19 2.17
CA THR A 145 1.22 -22.32 1.25
C THR A 145 2.51 -23.11 1.35
N GLY A 146 2.44 -24.37 1.79
CA GLY A 146 3.59 -25.27 1.91
C GLY A 146 4.36 -25.39 0.59
N PRO A 147 5.57 -25.98 0.65
CA PRO A 147 6.41 -26.20 -0.52
C PRO A 147 5.71 -27.02 -1.56
#